data_b54d94e0d2e13bb9cf584e8d72ffbd1f
#
_entry.id   b54d94e0d2e13bb9cf584e8d72ffbd1f
#
_cell.length_a   1.000
_cell.length_b   1.000
_cell.length_c   1.000
_cell.angle_alpha   90.00
_cell.angle_beta   90.00
_cell.angle_gamma   90.00
#
_symmetry.space_group_name_H-M   'P 1'
#
loop_
_entity.id
_entity.type
_entity.pdbx_description
1 polymer ?
#
loop_
_entity_poly.entity_id
_entity_poly.type
_entity_poly.pdbx_seq_one_letter_code
_entity_poly.pdbx_strand_id
1 'polypeptide(L)'
;YYVNDAPHIGHAYTTVAGDVLTRWHRQKGEATWYLTGTDEHGQKVMRTADANGVAPQAWVDKLVDEAWLPNWKALNIANDDFIRTTSELHTKRVQTFLQKLKDAGYIYAGKFEGPYCVGCEEFKLPGDLLDDKGTKLCPIHSKPVEIVDEDNWFFKLSDFREALLKHYKENPEACQPESARNEVISFLEGEVRDLSISRSTFNWGIPVPWDTKQVVYVWFDALLNYATAVGLGDDDSTDGGKKFAATWPADVHLVGKDILRFHAVIWPAMLI
;
A
#
# COMPACT_ATOMS: atom_id res chain seq x y z
N TYR A 1 -4.08 4.39 -5.74
CA TYR A 1 -3.45 5.71 -5.90
C TYR A 1 -3.62 6.55 -4.65
N TYR A 2 -2.59 7.27 -4.23
CA TYR A 2 -2.61 8.08 -3.02
C TYR A 2 -3.32 9.42 -3.26
N VAL A 3 -4.40 9.70 -2.49
CA VAL A 3 -5.34 10.81 -2.74
C VAL A 3 -5.00 12.03 -1.88
N ASN A 4 -3.86 12.62 -2.10
CA ASN A 4 -3.55 13.92 -1.49
C ASN A 4 -3.81 15.11 -2.43
N ASP A 5 -3.99 14.86 -3.73
CA ASP A 5 -4.25 15.85 -4.78
C ASP A 5 -5.00 15.21 -5.96
N ALA A 6 -5.36 16.00 -6.97
CA ALA A 6 -5.93 15.52 -8.22
C ALA A 6 -4.96 14.58 -8.96
N PRO A 7 -5.47 13.63 -9.79
CA PRO A 7 -4.63 12.74 -10.56
C PRO A 7 -3.78 13.51 -11.59
N HIS A 8 -2.57 13.04 -11.80
CA HIS A 8 -1.65 13.55 -12.82
C HIS A 8 -1.39 12.52 -13.92
N ILE A 9 -0.63 12.89 -14.96
CA ILE A 9 -0.38 12.06 -16.12
C ILE A 9 0.26 10.70 -15.79
N GLY A 10 1.04 10.59 -14.71
CA GLY A 10 1.60 9.32 -14.25
C GLY A 10 0.51 8.32 -13.82
N HIS A 11 -0.52 8.79 -13.11
CA HIS A 11 -1.68 7.98 -12.75
C HIS A 11 -2.45 7.55 -14.01
N ALA A 12 -2.69 8.48 -14.94
CA ALA A 12 -3.36 8.18 -16.20
C ALA A 12 -2.58 7.13 -17.01
N TYR A 13 -1.25 7.24 -17.10
CA TYR A 13 -0.40 6.29 -17.80
C TYR A 13 -0.55 4.87 -17.27
N THR A 14 -0.43 4.67 -15.97
CA THR A 14 -0.56 3.36 -15.33
C THR A 14 -1.96 2.78 -15.52
N THR A 15 -3.00 3.62 -15.32
CA THR A 15 -4.40 3.17 -15.43
C THR A 15 -4.76 2.80 -16.87
N VAL A 16 -4.34 3.60 -17.86
CA VAL A 16 -4.56 3.28 -19.30
C VAL A 16 -3.81 2.01 -19.68
N ALA A 17 -2.58 1.79 -19.19
CA ALA A 17 -1.84 0.55 -19.47
C ALA A 17 -2.61 -0.68 -18.95
N GLY A 18 -3.17 -0.62 -17.73
CA GLY A 18 -4.01 -1.68 -17.18
C GLY A 18 -5.29 -1.91 -17.97
N ASP A 19 -5.95 -0.82 -18.38
CA ASP A 19 -7.16 -0.90 -19.20
C ASP A 19 -6.90 -1.55 -20.58
N VAL A 20 -5.81 -1.16 -21.23
CA VAL A 20 -5.41 -1.76 -22.54
C VAL A 20 -5.13 -3.25 -22.38
N LEU A 21 -4.38 -3.65 -21.38
CA LEU A 21 -4.08 -5.05 -21.09
C LEU A 21 -5.37 -5.85 -20.84
N THR A 22 -6.26 -5.31 -20.00
CA THR A 22 -7.55 -5.93 -19.70
C THR A 22 -8.43 -6.09 -20.93
N ARG A 23 -8.56 -5.05 -21.76
CA ARG A 23 -9.34 -5.10 -23.00
C ARG A 23 -8.76 -6.12 -23.98
N TRP A 24 -7.45 -6.24 -24.06
CA TRP A 24 -6.79 -7.21 -24.92
C TRP A 24 -7.13 -8.66 -24.49
N HIS A 25 -7.07 -8.96 -23.20
CA HIS A 25 -7.48 -10.27 -22.68
C HIS A 25 -8.98 -10.55 -22.90
N ARG A 26 -9.85 -9.55 -22.70
CA ARG A 26 -11.30 -9.67 -23.01
C ARG A 26 -11.57 -9.99 -24.46
N GLN A 27 -10.83 -9.38 -25.40
CA GLN A 27 -10.96 -9.68 -26.84
C GLN A 27 -10.57 -11.12 -27.18
N LYS A 28 -9.71 -11.75 -26.39
CA LYS A 28 -9.34 -13.17 -26.50
C LYS A 28 -10.37 -14.10 -25.86
N GLY A 29 -11.41 -13.57 -25.23
CA GLY A 29 -12.44 -14.35 -24.53
C GLY A 29 -12.00 -14.83 -23.14
N GLU A 30 -10.92 -14.26 -22.58
CA GLU A 30 -10.42 -14.60 -21.25
C GLU A 30 -11.21 -13.83 -20.18
N ALA A 31 -11.50 -14.49 -19.06
CA ALA A 31 -12.10 -13.83 -17.88
C ALA A 31 -11.09 -12.84 -17.29
N THR A 32 -11.55 -11.64 -16.98
CA THR A 32 -10.70 -10.58 -16.43
C THR A 32 -11.41 -9.87 -15.29
N TRP A 33 -10.63 -9.38 -14.34
CA TRP A 33 -11.07 -8.46 -13.30
C TRP A 33 -10.04 -7.33 -13.18
N TYR A 34 -10.45 -6.11 -13.52
CA TYR A 34 -9.59 -4.93 -13.44
C TYR A 34 -9.97 -4.03 -12.27
N LEU A 35 -9.11 -3.96 -11.27
CA LEU A 35 -9.26 -3.13 -10.10
C LEU A 35 -8.43 -1.85 -10.24
N THR A 36 -9.03 -0.72 -9.92
CA THR A 36 -8.37 0.53 -9.60
C THR A 36 -8.96 1.09 -8.29
N GLY A 37 -8.40 2.16 -7.76
CA GLY A 37 -8.92 2.73 -6.53
C GLY A 37 -8.00 3.77 -5.90
N THR A 38 -8.38 4.19 -4.71
CA THR A 38 -7.75 5.26 -3.97
C THR A 38 -7.30 4.79 -2.59
N ASP A 39 -6.05 5.16 -2.25
CA ASP A 39 -5.47 5.09 -0.92
C ASP A 39 -5.69 6.44 -0.25
N GLU A 40 -6.48 6.44 0.82
CA GLU A 40 -7.09 7.65 1.37
C GLU A 40 -6.66 7.98 2.80
N HIS A 41 -5.90 7.10 3.44
CA HIS A 41 -5.43 7.27 4.82
C HIS A 41 -4.04 7.93 4.88
N GLY A 42 -3.55 8.12 6.11
CA GLY A 42 -2.19 8.57 6.39
C GLY A 42 -2.06 10.04 6.75
N GLN A 43 -0.89 10.38 7.29
CA GLN A 43 -0.60 11.70 7.84
C GLN A 43 -0.60 12.81 6.78
N LYS A 44 -0.16 12.48 5.55
CA LYS A 44 -0.07 13.44 4.46
C LYS A 44 -1.46 13.90 4.01
N VAL A 45 -2.42 12.98 3.86
CA VAL A 45 -3.82 13.32 3.54
C VAL A 45 -4.42 14.16 4.66
N MET A 46 -4.24 13.75 5.92
CA MET A 46 -4.72 14.49 7.08
C MET A 46 -4.19 15.93 7.09
N ARG A 47 -2.88 16.12 6.97
CA ARG A 47 -2.26 17.47 6.93
C ARG A 47 -2.76 18.32 5.76
N THR A 48 -3.01 17.70 4.60
CA THR A 48 -3.54 18.44 3.43
C THR A 48 -4.98 18.87 3.66
N ALA A 49 -5.81 18.01 4.24
CA ALA A 49 -7.19 18.34 4.62
C ALA A 49 -7.23 19.48 5.64
N ASP A 50 -6.41 19.40 6.70
CA ASP A 50 -6.28 20.43 7.73
C ASP A 50 -5.87 21.78 7.13
N ALA A 51 -4.89 21.79 6.21
CA ALA A 51 -4.43 23.00 5.51
C ALA A 51 -5.54 23.63 4.64
N ASN A 52 -6.52 22.84 4.21
CA ASN A 52 -7.70 23.30 3.47
C ASN A 52 -8.92 23.56 4.37
N GLY A 53 -8.79 23.39 5.68
CA GLY A 53 -9.86 23.68 6.66
C GLY A 53 -11.03 22.71 6.62
N VAL A 54 -10.82 21.46 6.17
CA VAL A 54 -11.84 20.44 6.03
C VAL A 54 -11.45 19.14 6.74
N ALA A 55 -12.43 18.31 7.09
CA ALA A 55 -12.14 16.98 7.63
C ALA A 55 -11.50 16.07 6.57
N PRO A 56 -10.60 15.16 6.95
CA PRO A 56 -9.92 14.25 6.00
C PRO A 56 -10.89 13.45 5.11
N GLN A 57 -11.98 12.92 5.67
CA GLN A 57 -13.00 12.21 4.88
C GLN A 57 -13.64 13.10 3.81
N ALA A 58 -14.02 14.32 4.17
CA ALA A 58 -14.61 15.27 3.21
C ALA A 58 -13.61 15.68 2.13
N TRP A 59 -12.32 15.77 2.47
CA TRP A 59 -11.25 16.04 1.51
C TRP A 59 -11.12 14.92 0.46
N VAL A 60 -11.02 13.66 0.89
CA VAL A 60 -10.87 12.53 -0.03
C VAL A 60 -12.14 12.29 -0.83
N ASP A 61 -13.33 12.43 -0.24
CA ASP A 61 -14.61 12.34 -0.95
C ASP A 61 -14.67 13.35 -2.09
N LYS A 62 -14.34 14.60 -1.81
CA LYS A 62 -14.29 15.66 -2.82
C LYS A 62 -13.32 15.31 -3.95
N LEU A 63 -12.10 14.89 -3.65
CA LEU A 63 -11.10 14.56 -4.67
C LEU A 63 -11.55 13.37 -5.53
N VAL A 64 -12.12 12.33 -4.90
CA VAL A 64 -12.61 11.16 -5.63
C VAL A 64 -13.74 11.56 -6.58
N ASP A 65 -14.72 12.30 -6.10
CA ASP A 65 -15.93 12.64 -6.86
C ASP A 65 -15.67 13.71 -7.93
N GLU A 66 -14.82 14.72 -7.65
CA GLU A 66 -14.61 15.85 -8.55
C GLU A 66 -13.39 15.68 -9.47
N ALA A 67 -12.43 14.81 -9.12
CA ALA A 67 -11.23 14.66 -9.91
C ALA A 67 -10.96 13.21 -10.35
N TRP A 68 -10.90 12.23 -9.45
CA TRP A 68 -10.49 10.88 -9.80
C TRP A 68 -11.49 10.17 -10.71
N LEU A 69 -12.73 10.00 -10.29
CA LEU A 69 -13.77 9.33 -11.10
C LEU A 69 -14.07 10.04 -12.43
N PRO A 70 -14.18 11.39 -12.49
CA PRO A 70 -14.36 12.09 -13.76
C PRO A 70 -13.20 11.88 -14.74
N ASN A 71 -11.95 11.83 -14.26
CA ASN A 71 -10.80 11.56 -15.13
C ASN A 71 -10.81 10.13 -15.68
N TRP A 72 -11.13 9.12 -14.86
CA TRP A 72 -11.27 7.73 -15.36
C TRP A 72 -12.39 7.60 -16.39
N LYS A 73 -13.49 8.29 -16.16
CA LYS A 73 -14.58 8.37 -17.15
C LYS A 73 -14.15 9.05 -18.45
N ALA A 74 -13.43 10.17 -18.36
CA ALA A 74 -12.94 10.89 -19.55
C ALA A 74 -11.93 10.07 -20.36
N LEU A 75 -11.11 9.26 -19.69
CA LEU A 75 -10.16 8.33 -20.30
C LEU A 75 -10.81 7.03 -20.76
N ASN A 76 -12.14 6.87 -20.58
CA ASN A 76 -12.89 5.66 -20.94
C ASN A 76 -12.30 4.37 -20.31
N ILE A 77 -11.87 4.44 -19.05
CA ILE A 77 -11.33 3.30 -18.31
C ILE A 77 -12.46 2.31 -18.00
N ALA A 78 -12.26 1.05 -18.35
CA ALA A 78 -13.25 -0.03 -18.18
C ALA A 78 -12.88 -0.95 -16.98
N ASN A 79 -12.60 -0.33 -15.83
CA ASN A 79 -12.37 -1.06 -14.59
C ASN A 79 -13.66 -1.73 -14.09
N ASP A 80 -13.54 -2.92 -13.52
CA ASP A 80 -14.65 -3.68 -12.94
C ASP A 80 -15.02 -3.19 -11.55
N ASP A 81 -14.04 -2.64 -10.82
CA ASP A 81 -14.24 -2.15 -9.47
C ASP A 81 -13.34 -0.93 -9.19
N PHE A 82 -13.78 -0.10 -8.25
CA PHE A 82 -13.03 1.06 -7.74
C PHE A 82 -13.05 1.01 -6.21
N ILE A 83 -11.97 0.53 -5.62
CA ILE A 83 -11.87 0.42 -4.16
C ILE A 83 -11.46 1.75 -3.53
N ARG A 84 -12.05 2.06 -2.38
CA ARG A 84 -11.63 3.14 -1.48
C ARG A 84 -11.17 2.53 -0.17
N THR A 85 -9.98 2.88 0.30
CA THR A 85 -9.45 2.32 1.56
C THR A 85 -10.22 2.81 2.80
N THR A 86 -11.00 3.89 2.68
CA THR A 86 -11.92 4.37 3.73
C THR A 86 -13.23 3.59 3.82
N SER A 87 -13.50 2.64 2.89
CA SER A 87 -14.73 1.86 2.95
C SER A 87 -14.77 0.95 4.19
N GLU A 88 -15.95 0.80 4.79
CA GLU A 88 -16.16 -0.06 5.97
C GLU A 88 -15.76 -1.51 5.70
N LEU A 89 -16.04 -1.99 4.48
CA LEU A 89 -15.74 -3.37 4.09
C LEU A 89 -14.23 -3.60 4.04
N HIS A 90 -13.47 -2.67 3.46
CA HIS A 90 -12.01 -2.73 3.46
C HIS A 90 -11.46 -2.68 4.89
N THR A 91 -11.90 -1.72 5.70
CA THR A 91 -11.52 -1.58 7.11
C THR A 91 -11.69 -2.89 7.88
N LYS A 92 -12.87 -3.51 7.79
CA LYS A 92 -13.17 -4.77 8.47
C LYS A 92 -12.25 -5.91 8.02
N ARG A 93 -12.02 -6.05 6.72
CA ARG A 93 -11.15 -7.10 6.16
C ARG A 93 -9.69 -6.90 6.56
N VAL A 94 -9.20 -5.67 6.55
CA VAL A 94 -7.85 -5.32 7.03
C VAL A 94 -7.70 -5.70 8.50
N GLN A 95 -8.65 -5.33 9.35
CA GLN A 95 -8.61 -5.66 10.78
C GLN A 95 -8.64 -7.17 11.04
N THR A 96 -9.45 -7.90 10.27
CA THR A 96 -9.50 -9.37 10.35
C THR A 96 -8.17 -10.01 9.94
N PHE A 97 -7.56 -9.50 8.87
CA PHE A 97 -6.26 -9.98 8.40
C PHE A 97 -5.14 -9.70 9.41
N LEU A 98 -5.09 -8.48 9.94
CA LEU A 98 -4.12 -8.10 10.98
C LEU A 98 -4.24 -8.97 12.24
N GLN A 99 -5.48 -9.26 12.67
CA GLN A 99 -5.70 -10.14 13.82
C GLN A 99 -5.13 -11.55 13.56
N LYS A 100 -5.33 -12.09 12.36
CA LYS A 100 -4.76 -13.39 11.96
C LYS A 100 -3.22 -13.38 12.03
N LEU A 101 -2.57 -12.34 11.49
CA LEU A 101 -1.11 -12.21 11.55
C LEU A 101 -0.59 -12.11 13.00
N LYS A 102 -1.32 -11.37 13.85
CA LYS A 102 -0.97 -11.26 15.26
C LYS A 102 -1.10 -12.60 16.00
N ASP A 103 -2.20 -13.30 15.78
CA ASP A 103 -2.48 -14.60 16.41
C ASP A 103 -1.47 -15.68 15.95
N ALA A 104 -0.99 -15.58 14.70
CA ALA A 104 0.09 -16.40 14.17
C ALA A 104 1.49 -16.01 14.68
N GLY A 105 1.62 -14.91 15.45
CA GLY A 105 2.87 -14.48 16.06
C GLY A 105 3.79 -13.68 15.15
N TYR A 106 3.30 -13.21 14.00
CA TYR A 106 4.07 -12.36 13.08
C TYR A 106 4.03 -10.87 13.43
N ILE A 107 3.20 -10.47 14.42
CA ILE A 107 3.12 -9.08 14.89
C ILE A 107 3.46 -9.03 16.38
N TYR A 108 4.32 -8.09 16.78
CA TYR A 108 4.75 -7.86 18.15
C TYR A 108 4.80 -6.37 18.48
N ALA A 109 4.75 -6.04 19.80
CA ALA A 109 4.92 -4.68 20.29
C ALA A 109 6.41 -4.32 20.38
N GLY A 110 6.77 -3.11 19.97
CA GLY A 110 8.13 -2.61 20.05
C GLY A 110 8.14 -1.09 20.07
N LYS A 111 9.33 -0.52 20.23
CA LYS A 111 9.54 0.92 20.22
C LYS A 111 10.33 1.31 18.97
N PHE A 112 9.90 2.36 18.31
CA PHE A 112 10.65 2.97 17.22
C PHE A 112 11.12 4.36 17.62
N GLU A 113 12.42 4.61 17.45
CA GLU A 113 13.02 5.92 17.56
C GLU A 113 13.85 6.18 16.30
N GLY A 114 13.52 7.23 15.56
CA GLY A 114 14.31 7.56 14.37
C GLY A 114 13.66 8.58 13.43
N PRO A 115 14.36 8.86 12.32
CA PRO A 115 13.89 9.83 11.33
C PRO A 115 12.74 9.29 10.51
N TYR A 116 11.69 10.11 10.37
CA TYR A 116 10.48 9.83 9.60
C TYR A 116 10.29 10.88 8.50
N CYS A 117 10.02 10.43 7.28
CA CYS A 117 9.67 11.32 6.18
C CYS A 117 8.16 11.31 5.95
N VAL A 118 7.47 12.40 6.26
CA VAL A 118 6.03 12.56 6.03
C VAL A 118 5.66 12.44 4.54
N GLY A 119 6.53 12.87 3.64
CA GLY A 119 6.29 12.78 2.20
C GLY A 119 6.29 11.35 1.66
N CYS A 120 7.19 10.48 2.18
CA CYS A 120 7.21 9.04 1.88
C CYS A 120 6.22 8.24 2.74
N GLU A 121 5.81 8.84 3.88
CA GLU A 121 5.16 8.14 4.99
C GLU A 121 5.97 6.92 5.47
N GLU A 122 7.29 7.09 5.58
CA GLU A 122 8.24 6.00 5.83
C GLU A 122 9.32 6.45 6.81
N PHE A 123 9.72 5.53 7.70
CA PHE A 123 10.93 5.68 8.49
C PHE A 123 12.17 5.54 7.61
N LYS A 124 13.16 6.40 7.85
CA LYS A 124 14.42 6.42 7.10
C LYS A 124 15.58 5.94 7.99
N LEU A 125 16.54 5.26 7.38
CA LEU A 125 17.77 4.95 8.07
C LEU A 125 18.62 6.22 8.17
N PRO A 126 19.30 6.46 9.30
CA PRO A 126 20.17 7.64 9.46
C PRO A 126 21.23 7.77 8.36
N GLY A 127 21.72 6.62 7.85
CA GLY A 127 22.74 6.57 6.79
C GLY A 127 22.22 6.93 5.39
N ASP A 128 20.91 6.87 5.17
CA ASP A 128 20.27 7.17 3.87
C ASP A 128 19.93 8.66 3.74
N LEU A 129 20.05 9.45 4.82
CA LEU A 129 19.65 10.84 4.82
C LEU A 129 20.72 11.74 4.19
N LEU A 130 20.25 12.72 3.44
CA LEU A 130 21.11 13.83 3.01
C LEU A 130 21.37 14.77 4.19
N ASP A 131 22.55 15.40 4.21
CA ASP A 131 22.88 16.43 5.19
C ASP A 131 23.00 17.79 4.47
N ASP A 132 22.14 18.71 4.86
CA ASP A 132 22.24 20.11 4.41
C ASP A 132 22.48 21.00 5.63
N LYS A 133 23.76 21.34 5.85
CA LYS A 133 24.20 22.24 6.94
C LYS A 133 23.70 21.81 8.31
N GLY A 134 23.70 20.49 8.59
CA GLY A 134 23.24 19.91 9.83
C GLY A 134 21.75 19.55 9.88
N THR A 135 20.98 19.90 8.84
CA THR A 135 19.59 19.47 8.70
C THR A 135 19.53 18.15 7.93
N LYS A 136 18.93 17.13 8.52
CA LYS A 136 18.74 15.83 7.86
C LYS A 136 17.52 15.86 6.93
N LEU A 137 17.75 15.56 5.64
CA LEU A 137 16.73 15.61 4.60
C LEU A 137 16.47 14.21 4.03
N CYS A 138 15.21 13.97 3.67
CA CYS A 138 14.83 12.80 2.89
C CYS A 138 15.46 12.86 1.48
N PRO A 139 16.16 11.82 1.00
CA PRO A 139 16.79 11.83 -0.33
C PRO A 139 15.79 11.90 -1.49
N ILE A 140 14.54 11.46 -1.26
CA ILE A 140 13.49 11.46 -2.29
C ILE A 140 12.82 12.85 -2.39
N HIS A 141 12.47 13.44 -1.24
CA HIS A 141 11.68 14.67 -1.21
C HIS A 141 12.51 15.93 -0.98
N SER A 142 13.81 15.79 -0.61
CA SER A 142 14.69 16.90 -0.23
C SER A 142 14.08 17.82 0.85
N LYS A 143 13.24 17.24 1.72
CA LYS A 143 12.59 17.92 2.85
C LYS A 143 13.13 17.39 4.17
N PRO A 144 13.14 18.22 5.23
CA PRO A 144 13.51 17.77 6.56
C PRO A 144 12.71 16.55 7.01
N VAL A 145 13.39 15.61 7.67
CA VAL A 145 12.74 14.50 8.36
C VAL A 145 12.38 14.90 9.79
N GLU A 146 11.31 14.30 10.31
CA GLU A 146 10.89 14.45 11.70
C GLU A 146 11.51 13.33 12.54
N ILE A 147 11.97 13.61 13.75
CA ILE A 147 12.38 12.55 14.68
C ILE A 147 11.14 12.10 15.43
N VAL A 148 10.85 10.81 15.33
CA VAL A 148 9.68 10.18 15.94
C VAL A 148 10.17 9.18 16.99
N ASP A 149 9.56 9.18 18.15
CA ASP A 149 9.74 8.23 19.24
C ASP A 149 8.33 7.71 19.61
N GLU A 150 8.03 6.47 19.21
CA GLU A 150 6.71 5.88 19.36
C GLU A 150 6.78 4.42 19.82
N ASP A 151 5.83 4.02 20.67
CA ASP A 151 5.53 2.61 20.90
C ASP A 151 4.62 2.14 19.77
N ASN A 152 5.11 1.19 18.96
CA ASN A 152 4.43 0.72 17.74
C ASN A 152 4.28 -0.79 17.73
N TRP A 153 3.41 -1.27 16.85
CA TRP A 153 3.33 -2.67 16.46
C TRP A 153 4.23 -2.92 15.24
N PHE A 154 4.93 -4.04 15.25
CA PHE A 154 5.88 -4.43 14.21
C PHE A 154 5.49 -5.73 13.55
N PHE A 155 5.62 -5.80 12.23
CA PHE A 155 5.53 -7.01 11.44
C PHE A 155 6.93 -7.60 11.23
N LYS A 156 7.10 -8.89 11.48
CA LYS A 156 8.37 -9.61 11.35
C LYS A 156 8.78 -9.82 9.89
N LEU A 157 8.98 -8.73 9.16
CA LEU A 157 9.37 -8.76 7.75
C LEU A 157 10.68 -9.52 7.53
N SER A 158 11.62 -9.44 8.47
CA SER A 158 12.91 -10.13 8.43
C SER A 158 12.78 -11.65 8.34
N ASP A 159 11.74 -12.26 8.94
CA ASP A 159 11.49 -13.70 8.90
C ASP A 159 11.17 -14.21 7.48
N PHE A 160 10.70 -13.35 6.61
CA PHE A 160 10.31 -13.69 5.22
C PHE A 160 11.44 -13.51 4.19
N ARG A 161 12.59 -12.98 4.59
CA ARG A 161 13.72 -12.67 3.70
C ARG A 161 14.14 -13.85 2.81
N GLU A 162 14.39 -15.00 3.41
CA GLU A 162 14.85 -16.19 2.67
C GLU A 162 13.76 -16.75 1.73
N ALA A 163 12.50 -16.73 2.15
CA ALA A 163 11.38 -17.15 1.32
C ALA A 163 11.22 -16.24 0.09
N LEU A 164 11.34 -14.92 0.27
CA LEU A 164 11.29 -13.94 -0.81
C LEU A 164 12.46 -14.10 -1.78
N LEU A 165 13.70 -14.25 -1.28
CA LEU A 165 14.88 -14.51 -2.12
C LEU A 165 14.70 -15.76 -2.96
N LYS A 166 14.22 -16.84 -2.35
CA LYS A 166 13.93 -18.09 -3.07
C LYS A 166 12.86 -17.86 -4.14
N HIS A 167 11.77 -17.17 -3.79
CA HIS A 167 10.67 -16.88 -4.72
C HIS A 167 11.16 -16.16 -5.98
N TYR A 168 11.95 -15.08 -5.86
CA TYR A 168 12.43 -14.31 -7.00
C TYR A 168 13.54 -15.02 -7.81
N LYS A 169 14.28 -15.93 -7.21
CA LYS A 169 15.27 -16.77 -7.91
C LYS A 169 14.60 -17.88 -8.71
N GLU A 170 13.54 -18.48 -8.17
CA GLU A 170 12.80 -19.57 -8.82
C GLU A 170 11.75 -19.06 -9.84
N ASN A 171 11.27 -17.84 -9.67
CA ASN A 171 10.21 -17.23 -10.50
C ASN A 171 10.67 -15.88 -11.07
N PRO A 172 11.54 -15.88 -12.09
CA PRO A 172 12.10 -14.63 -12.64
C PRO A 172 11.03 -13.70 -13.25
N GLU A 173 9.85 -14.24 -13.58
CA GLU A 173 8.71 -13.47 -14.11
C GLU A 173 7.90 -12.74 -13.02
N ALA A 174 8.09 -13.07 -11.74
CA ALA A 174 7.31 -12.48 -10.63
C ALA A 174 7.58 -10.99 -10.42
N CYS A 175 8.68 -10.45 -10.95
CA CYS A 175 9.00 -9.03 -10.94
C CYS A 175 9.65 -8.60 -12.25
N GLN A 176 9.00 -7.69 -12.96
CA GLN A 176 9.43 -7.17 -14.25
C GLN A 176 9.58 -5.63 -14.22
N PRO A 177 10.50 -5.04 -14.93
CA PRO A 177 11.56 -5.67 -15.75
C PRO A 177 12.69 -6.26 -14.89
N GLU A 178 13.63 -6.95 -15.53
CA GLU A 178 14.78 -7.59 -14.85
C GLU A 178 15.56 -6.63 -13.95
N SER A 179 15.70 -5.37 -14.33
CA SER A 179 16.35 -4.35 -13.50
C SER A 179 15.63 -4.11 -12.18
N ALA A 180 14.30 -4.13 -12.17
CA ALA A 180 13.49 -4.02 -10.96
C ALA A 180 13.65 -5.26 -10.07
N ARG A 181 13.61 -6.47 -10.66
CA ARG A 181 13.86 -7.72 -9.93
C ARG A 181 15.24 -7.72 -9.28
N ASN A 182 16.27 -7.29 -10.01
CA ASN A 182 17.64 -7.23 -9.49
C ASN A 182 17.76 -6.24 -8.32
N GLU A 183 17.03 -5.11 -8.36
CA GLU A 183 16.95 -4.17 -7.23
C GLU A 183 16.31 -4.84 -6.02
N VAL A 184 15.22 -5.58 -6.20
CA VAL A 184 14.53 -6.31 -5.10
C VAL A 184 15.45 -7.38 -4.50
N ILE A 185 16.13 -8.18 -5.33
CA ILE A 185 17.06 -9.21 -4.87
C ILE A 185 18.23 -8.56 -4.10
N SER A 186 18.82 -7.50 -4.63
CA SER A 186 19.91 -6.77 -3.96
C SER A 186 19.46 -6.20 -2.60
N PHE A 187 18.23 -5.68 -2.51
CA PHE A 187 17.67 -5.22 -1.24
C PHE A 187 17.52 -6.39 -0.24
N LEU A 188 16.98 -7.52 -0.68
CA LEU A 188 16.77 -8.70 0.15
C LEU A 188 18.09 -9.38 0.57
N GLU A 189 19.15 -9.27 -0.23
CA GLU A 189 20.49 -9.76 0.15
C GLU A 189 21.16 -8.91 1.24
N GLY A 190 20.69 -7.67 1.43
CA GLY A 190 21.10 -6.79 2.50
C GLY A 190 20.42 -7.10 3.84
N GLU A 191 20.44 -6.12 4.75
CA GLU A 191 19.76 -6.20 6.04
C GLU A 191 18.27 -5.87 5.87
N VAL A 192 17.39 -6.86 5.99
CA VAL A 192 15.93 -6.65 6.05
C VAL A 192 15.52 -6.52 7.51
N ARG A 193 14.90 -5.40 7.84
CA ARG A 193 14.39 -5.09 9.19
C ARG A 193 12.89 -5.27 9.28
N ASP A 194 12.42 -5.53 10.49
CA ASP A 194 11.00 -5.60 10.79
C ASP A 194 10.33 -4.25 10.54
N LEU A 195 9.09 -4.31 10.05
CA LEU A 195 8.33 -3.15 9.63
C LEU A 195 7.42 -2.65 10.75
N SER A 196 7.55 -1.37 11.13
CA SER A 196 6.56 -0.73 12.00
C SER A 196 5.24 -0.52 11.25
N ILE A 197 4.19 -1.21 11.71
CA ILE A 197 2.87 -1.28 11.04
C ILE A 197 1.77 -0.48 11.74
N SER A 198 2.10 0.33 12.70
CA SER A 198 1.14 1.22 13.37
C SER A 198 1.71 2.61 13.63
N ARG A 199 0.82 3.57 13.90
CA ARG A 199 1.14 4.96 14.22
C ARG A 199 0.26 5.43 15.37
N SER A 200 0.86 6.16 16.33
CA SER A 200 0.19 6.73 17.49
C SER A 200 0.08 8.27 17.44
N THR A 201 0.82 8.92 16.56
CA THR A 201 0.93 10.38 16.49
C THR A 201 -0.21 11.07 15.73
N PHE A 202 -1.05 10.30 15.03
CA PHE A 202 -2.24 10.80 14.34
C PHE A 202 -3.34 9.73 14.32
N ASN A 203 -4.56 10.10 13.92
CA ASN A 203 -5.75 9.23 14.02
C ASN A 203 -6.47 8.99 12.68
N TRP A 204 -5.97 9.50 11.56
CA TRP A 204 -6.54 9.26 10.24
C TRP A 204 -5.98 7.98 9.62
N GLY A 205 -6.66 6.87 9.85
CA GLY A 205 -6.29 5.53 9.42
C GLY A 205 -7.22 4.48 10.01
N ILE A 206 -7.03 3.23 9.64
CA ILE A 206 -7.77 2.10 10.20
C ILE A 206 -7.30 1.85 11.64
N PRO A 207 -8.18 1.83 12.65
CA PRO A 207 -7.78 1.51 14.01
C PRO A 207 -7.22 0.10 14.11
N VAL A 208 -6.10 -0.06 14.82
CA VAL A 208 -5.53 -1.37 15.13
C VAL A 208 -6.52 -2.16 16.00
N PRO A 209 -6.95 -3.37 15.63
CA PRO A 209 -8.09 -4.04 16.28
C PRO A 209 -7.87 -4.36 17.77
N TRP A 210 -6.64 -4.58 18.20
CA TRP A 210 -6.29 -4.86 19.60
C TRP A 210 -5.71 -3.65 20.35
N ASP A 211 -5.54 -2.50 19.66
CA ASP A 211 -5.00 -1.26 20.24
C ASP A 211 -5.55 -0.03 19.49
N THR A 212 -6.81 0.30 19.76
CA THR A 212 -7.53 1.34 19.02
C THR A 212 -7.00 2.77 19.23
N LYS A 213 -5.98 2.96 20.08
CA LYS A 213 -5.26 4.23 20.20
C LYS A 213 -4.29 4.47 19.06
N GLN A 214 -3.97 3.42 18.30
CA GLN A 214 -3.09 3.46 17.15
C GLN A 214 -3.85 3.17 15.87
N VAL A 215 -3.39 3.72 14.77
CA VAL A 215 -3.89 3.41 13.43
C VAL A 215 -2.88 2.58 12.65
N VAL A 216 -3.39 1.77 11.74
CA VAL A 216 -2.58 0.95 10.84
C VAL A 216 -1.74 1.86 9.95
N TYR A 217 -0.49 1.48 9.75
CA TYR A 217 0.41 2.13 8.81
C TYR A 217 -0.16 2.10 7.39
N VAL A 218 -0.21 3.27 6.73
CA VAL A 218 -0.92 3.45 5.47
C VAL A 218 -0.51 2.45 4.38
N TRP A 219 0.77 2.11 4.25
CA TRP A 219 1.21 1.12 3.27
C TRP A 219 0.76 -0.31 3.61
N PHE A 220 0.67 -0.64 4.90
CA PHE A 220 0.18 -1.95 5.32
C PHE A 220 -1.34 -2.09 5.14
N ASP A 221 -2.07 -1.00 5.28
CA ASP A 221 -3.47 -0.84 4.92
C ASP A 221 -3.65 -0.89 3.39
N ALA A 222 -2.98 0.02 2.67
CA ALA A 222 -3.16 0.20 1.23
C ALA A 222 -2.85 -1.06 0.42
N LEU A 223 -1.79 -1.82 0.75
CA LEU A 223 -1.44 -3.05 0.02
C LEU A 223 -2.53 -4.12 0.09
N LEU A 224 -3.28 -4.17 1.17
CA LEU A 224 -4.38 -5.14 1.33
C LEU A 224 -5.56 -4.86 0.41
N ASN A 225 -5.68 -3.65 -0.18
CA ASN A 225 -6.81 -3.30 -1.05
C ASN A 225 -7.00 -4.31 -2.20
N TYR A 226 -5.91 -4.80 -2.79
CA TYR A 226 -5.94 -5.74 -3.92
C TYR A 226 -6.72 -7.01 -3.59
N ALA A 227 -6.55 -7.52 -2.41
CA ALA A 227 -7.21 -8.74 -1.95
C ALA A 227 -8.56 -8.45 -1.26
N THR A 228 -8.67 -7.34 -0.51
CA THR A 228 -9.93 -6.97 0.16
C THR A 228 -11.02 -6.59 -0.83
N ALA A 229 -10.70 -5.98 -1.97
CA ALA A 229 -11.66 -5.68 -3.03
C ALA A 229 -12.36 -6.92 -3.59
N VAL A 230 -11.70 -8.07 -3.54
CA VAL A 230 -12.23 -9.32 -4.06
C VAL A 230 -12.72 -10.29 -2.98
N GLY A 231 -12.61 -9.93 -1.68
CA GLY A 231 -13.24 -10.71 -0.61
C GLY A 231 -12.29 -11.40 0.36
N LEU A 232 -11.04 -10.93 0.48
CA LEU A 232 -10.09 -11.47 1.47
C LEU A 232 -10.72 -11.55 2.87
N GLY A 233 -10.70 -12.74 3.45
CA GLY A 233 -11.18 -12.99 4.82
C GLY A 233 -12.68 -13.19 4.96
N ASP A 234 -13.44 -13.11 3.88
CA ASP A 234 -14.85 -13.49 3.88
C ASP A 234 -15.00 -15.02 3.94
N ASP A 235 -16.13 -15.49 4.46
CA ASP A 235 -16.44 -16.92 4.48
C ASP A 235 -16.68 -17.45 3.06
N ASP A 236 -16.15 -18.62 2.73
CA ASP A 236 -16.22 -19.24 1.39
C ASP A 236 -17.65 -19.44 0.88
N SER A 237 -18.62 -19.53 1.78
CA SER A 237 -20.04 -19.67 1.44
C SER A 237 -20.69 -18.37 0.97
N THR A 238 -20.08 -17.23 1.30
CA THR A 238 -20.57 -15.88 0.93
C THR A 238 -20.21 -15.51 -0.51
N ASP A 239 -20.88 -14.49 -1.04
CA ASP A 239 -20.53 -13.95 -2.37
C ASP A 239 -19.11 -13.36 -2.39
N GLY A 240 -18.64 -12.78 -1.27
CA GLY A 240 -17.28 -12.28 -1.13
C GLY A 240 -16.24 -13.41 -1.17
N GLY A 241 -16.44 -14.50 -0.42
CA GLY A 241 -15.54 -15.65 -0.44
C GLY A 241 -15.49 -16.33 -1.80
N LYS A 242 -16.65 -16.51 -2.46
CA LYS A 242 -16.72 -17.02 -3.84
C LYS A 242 -16.01 -16.12 -4.84
N LYS A 243 -16.17 -14.79 -4.72
CA LYS A 243 -15.46 -13.82 -5.56
C LYS A 243 -13.95 -13.92 -5.34
N PHE A 244 -13.51 -14.02 -4.08
CA PHE A 244 -12.10 -14.20 -3.74
C PHE A 244 -11.53 -15.46 -4.40
N ALA A 245 -12.17 -16.61 -4.22
CA ALA A 245 -11.73 -17.87 -4.80
C ALA A 245 -11.67 -17.86 -6.34
N ALA A 246 -12.54 -17.08 -7.00
CA ALA A 246 -12.59 -16.97 -8.45
C ALA A 246 -11.62 -15.95 -9.05
N THR A 247 -11.16 -14.96 -8.25
CA THR A 247 -10.42 -13.79 -8.76
C THR A 247 -9.00 -13.69 -8.23
N TRP A 248 -8.75 -14.24 -7.03
CA TRP A 248 -7.44 -14.21 -6.40
C TRP A 248 -6.65 -15.49 -6.65
N PRO A 249 -5.33 -15.46 -6.86
CA PRO A 249 -4.44 -14.29 -6.82
C PRO A 249 -4.51 -13.40 -8.06
N ALA A 250 -4.05 -12.17 -7.92
CA ALA A 250 -3.90 -11.25 -9.05
C ALA A 250 -2.77 -11.72 -9.99
N ASP A 251 -3.03 -11.73 -11.30
CA ASP A 251 -2.03 -12.07 -12.31
C ASP A 251 -1.00 -10.95 -12.50
N VAL A 252 -1.42 -9.69 -12.36
CA VAL A 252 -0.58 -8.52 -12.61
C VAL A 252 -0.88 -7.39 -11.63
N HIS A 253 0.17 -6.84 -11.03
CA HIS A 253 0.17 -5.55 -10.35
C HIS A 253 0.97 -4.54 -11.18
N LEU A 254 0.33 -3.48 -11.68
CA LEU A 254 0.99 -2.40 -12.39
C LEU A 254 1.34 -1.27 -11.40
N VAL A 255 2.63 -1.07 -11.16
CA VAL A 255 3.12 -0.16 -10.13
C VAL A 255 4.22 0.76 -10.64
N GLY A 256 4.35 1.96 -10.06
CA GLY A 256 5.48 2.84 -10.29
C GLY A 256 6.75 2.33 -9.59
N LYS A 257 7.93 2.68 -10.11
CA LYS A 257 9.20 2.24 -9.54
C LYS A 257 9.44 2.70 -8.09
N ASP A 258 8.86 3.81 -7.72
CA ASP A 258 9.00 4.44 -6.40
C ASP A 258 8.32 3.62 -5.29
N ILE A 259 7.37 2.76 -5.67
CA ILE A 259 6.65 1.87 -4.77
C ILE A 259 7.01 0.38 -4.98
N LEU A 260 8.12 0.12 -5.68
CA LEU A 260 8.57 -1.23 -6.00
C LEU A 260 8.75 -2.08 -4.73
N ARG A 261 9.45 -1.57 -3.72
CA ARG A 261 9.73 -2.34 -2.48
C ARG A 261 8.47 -2.69 -1.70
N PHE A 262 7.48 -1.81 -1.69
CA PHE A 262 6.20 -2.09 -1.06
C PHE A 262 5.49 -3.28 -1.73
N HIS A 263 5.50 -3.33 -3.05
CA HIS A 263 4.79 -4.35 -3.83
C HIS A 263 5.60 -5.64 -4.05
N ALA A 264 6.92 -5.56 -4.04
CA ALA A 264 7.78 -6.72 -4.30
C ALA A 264 8.52 -7.25 -3.04
N VAL A 265 8.37 -6.61 -1.88
CA VAL A 265 8.92 -7.12 -0.61
C VAL A 265 7.83 -7.25 0.44
N ILE A 266 7.18 -6.13 0.81
CA ILE A 266 6.21 -6.12 1.90
C ILE A 266 4.96 -6.91 1.52
N TRP A 267 4.38 -6.64 0.35
CA TRP A 267 3.16 -7.30 -0.11
C TRP A 267 3.30 -8.82 -0.22
N PRO A 268 4.31 -9.38 -0.91
CA PRO A 268 4.50 -10.83 -0.93
C PRO A 268 4.76 -11.43 0.45
N ALA A 269 5.51 -10.74 1.33
CA ALA A 269 5.73 -11.20 2.69
C ALA A 269 4.41 -11.32 3.50
N MET A 270 3.44 -10.44 3.25
CA MET A 270 2.12 -10.50 3.89
C MET A 270 1.29 -11.68 3.38
N LEU A 271 1.57 -12.21 2.19
CA LEU A 271 0.81 -13.28 1.53
C LEU A 271 1.39 -14.67 1.75
N ILE A 272 2.67 -14.81 2.12
CA ILE A 272 3.34 -16.07 2.45
C ILE A 272 2.92 -16.54 3.83
#